data_c124fb5374cb514e891441240aff058c
#
_entry.id   c124fb5374cb514e891441240aff058c
#
_cell.length_a   1.000
_cell.length_b   1.000
_cell.length_c   1.000
_cell.angle_alpha   90.00
_cell.angle_beta   90.00
_cell.angle_gamma   90.00
#
_symmetry.space_group_name_H-M   'P 1'
#
loop_
_entity.id
_entity.type
_entity.pdbx_description
1 polymer ?
#
loop_
_entity_poly.entity_id
_entity_poly.type
_entity_poly.pdbx_seq_one_letter_code
_entity_poly.pdbx_strand_id
1 'polypeptide(L)'
;MRIKSVQLTHIDVPFTNHTNAHMKFWLPHWRIVQLCKITMDDGTVGWGETIPNYTWSKVPTDIEDRIVGKTAADLLWDDALGAGVQMALFDAVGKKLGTPAYRLLGNKVRDWCPLSWWAMDMPAKDWARQCADAVKAGYMTAKLKARTWYDLHNAIGAIIKVVPPQFKLDLDFNATLGNAASAVEFLSTLEQYEQVAMIETPIPQGDVAGNAQIRNRLDRPVAMHFGSPPIMTTLQHDVTDGFVVCAGANSIMQQSAISDAANKPFWLQLVGTGITTTWAAHLGAVCPQAKWPAITCMNIWKKQLIKEPIELRGGYYRVPERPGLGLEIDEKFVEKNRVDYTWVDPPRHVYRYARANGEVTYYGCSKQALHNVYPRDAMPVSEAGSECVPVEDDGSKSFAAIYDAVQDGNTLRRVEKPKSRKKK
;
A
#
# COMPACT_ATOMS: atom_id res chain seq x y z
N MET A 1 -34.66 4.85 6.21
CA MET A 1 -33.21 4.54 6.16
C MET A 1 -32.47 5.14 7.37
N ARG A 2 -33.07 5.05 8.57
CA ARG A 2 -32.38 5.50 9.78
C ARG A 2 -31.41 4.43 10.27
N ILE A 3 -30.28 4.88 10.79
CA ILE A 3 -29.27 4.00 11.38
C ILE A 3 -29.75 3.60 12.76
N LYS A 4 -29.91 2.31 13.00
CA LYS A 4 -30.31 1.74 14.30
C LYS A 4 -29.11 1.51 15.21
N SER A 5 -28.01 1.02 14.64
CA SER A 5 -26.77 0.74 15.39
C SER A 5 -25.54 0.73 14.49
N VAL A 6 -24.39 0.98 15.10
CA VAL A 6 -23.07 0.73 14.53
C VAL A 6 -22.30 -0.16 15.47
N GLN A 7 -21.60 -1.17 14.91
CA GLN A 7 -20.74 -2.10 15.64
C GLN A 7 -19.37 -2.11 15.01
N LEU A 8 -18.33 -1.87 15.81
CA LEU A 8 -16.94 -1.99 15.42
C LEU A 8 -16.34 -3.25 16.05
N THR A 9 -15.70 -4.08 15.25
CA THR A 9 -15.08 -5.31 15.70
C THR A 9 -13.65 -5.39 15.19
N HIS A 10 -12.68 -5.58 16.07
CA HIS A 10 -11.29 -5.79 15.67
C HIS A 10 -11.04 -7.29 15.43
N ILE A 11 -10.34 -7.57 14.36
CA ILE A 11 -10.09 -8.93 13.87
C ILE A 11 -8.60 -9.07 13.60
N ASP A 12 -7.98 -10.10 14.14
CA ASP A 12 -6.61 -10.48 13.75
C ASP A 12 -6.68 -11.28 12.44
N VAL A 13 -6.22 -10.67 11.35
CA VAL A 13 -6.16 -11.30 10.04
C VAL A 13 -4.69 -11.61 9.71
N PRO A 14 -4.26 -12.88 9.83
CA PRO A 14 -2.87 -13.25 9.64
C PRO A 14 -2.36 -12.93 8.24
N PHE A 15 -1.13 -12.44 8.14
CA PHE A 15 -0.42 -12.33 6.87
C PHE A 15 -0.15 -13.71 6.26
N THR A 16 0.01 -13.76 4.92
CA THR A 16 0.57 -14.96 4.27
C THR A 16 1.96 -15.26 4.82
N ASN A 17 2.40 -16.52 4.75
CA ASN A 17 3.67 -16.91 5.39
C ASN A 17 4.87 -16.11 4.82
N HIS A 18 4.89 -15.86 3.50
CA HIS A 18 5.97 -15.12 2.86
C HIS A 18 5.95 -13.64 3.24
N THR A 19 4.75 -13.04 3.22
CA THR A 19 4.58 -11.65 3.60
C THR A 19 4.91 -11.42 5.07
N ASN A 20 4.51 -12.35 5.96
CA ASN A 20 4.77 -12.25 7.39
C ASN A 20 6.28 -12.20 7.73
N ALA A 21 7.12 -12.87 6.92
CA ALA A 21 8.57 -12.85 7.14
C ALA A 21 9.16 -11.41 7.12
N HIS A 22 8.50 -10.50 6.42
CA HIS A 22 8.91 -9.11 6.28
C HIS A 22 7.98 -8.15 7.03
N MET A 23 6.66 -8.30 6.87
CA MET A 23 5.66 -7.41 7.46
C MET A 23 5.70 -7.37 8.99
N LYS A 24 6.09 -8.46 9.66
CA LYS A 24 6.24 -8.48 11.13
C LYS A 24 7.26 -7.47 11.66
N PHE A 25 8.23 -7.03 10.82
CA PHE A 25 9.23 -6.02 11.17
C PHE A 25 8.80 -4.60 10.79
N TRP A 26 8.09 -4.46 9.67
CA TRP A 26 7.74 -3.16 9.12
C TRP A 26 6.38 -2.64 9.56
N LEU A 27 5.33 -3.47 9.45
CA LEU A 27 3.94 -3.07 9.66
C LEU A 27 3.13 -4.19 10.36
N PRO A 28 3.61 -4.71 11.51
CA PRO A 28 2.94 -5.83 12.17
C PRO A 28 1.50 -5.53 12.58
N HIS A 29 1.20 -4.27 12.92
CA HIS A 29 -0.13 -3.81 13.32
C HIS A 29 -1.16 -3.83 12.17
N TRP A 30 -0.75 -4.00 10.91
CA TRP A 30 -1.69 -4.16 9.78
C TRP A 30 -2.43 -5.50 9.82
N ARG A 31 -2.05 -6.41 10.70
CA ARG A 31 -2.83 -7.62 10.96
C ARG A 31 -4.19 -7.30 11.57
N ILE A 32 -4.30 -6.21 12.33
CA ILE A 32 -5.55 -5.83 12.98
C ILE A 32 -6.40 -5.02 12.00
N VAL A 33 -7.53 -5.60 11.63
CA VAL A 33 -8.55 -4.97 10.78
C VAL A 33 -9.75 -4.64 11.65
N GLN A 34 -10.27 -3.43 11.55
CA GLN A 34 -11.53 -3.04 12.19
C GLN A 34 -12.67 -3.21 11.19
N LEU A 35 -13.52 -4.18 11.43
CA LEU A 35 -14.75 -4.39 10.67
C LEU A 35 -15.86 -3.49 11.23
N CYS A 36 -16.54 -2.77 10.36
CA CYS A 36 -17.68 -1.94 10.69
C CYS A 36 -18.97 -2.59 10.16
N LYS A 37 -19.97 -2.72 11.06
CA LYS A 37 -21.31 -3.17 10.73
C LYS A 37 -22.31 -2.08 11.07
N ILE A 38 -23.04 -1.59 10.09
CA ILE A 38 -24.17 -0.67 10.28
C ILE A 38 -25.46 -1.45 10.08
N THR A 39 -26.38 -1.33 11.04
CA THR A 39 -27.73 -1.90 10.92
C THR A 39 -28.73 -0.78 10.83
N MET A 40 -29.60 -0.81 9.83
CA MET A 40 -30.70 0.15 9.67
C MET A 40 -31.95 -0.28 10.47
N ASP A 41 -32.89 0.60 10.63
CA ASP A 41 -34.17 0.41 11.33
C ASP A 41 -35.02 -0.75 10.77
N ASP A 42 -34.92 -1.01 9.48
CA ASP A 42 -35.59 -2.13 8.79
C ASP A 42 -34.80 -3.45 8.78
N GLY A 43 -33.65 -3.48 9.45
CA GLY A 43 -32.78 -4.67 9.51
C GLY A 43 -31.75 -4.78 8.37
N THR A 44 -31.74 -3.86 7.40
CA THR A 44 -30.70 -3.83 6.36
C THR A 44 -29.31 -3.63 6.99
N VAL A 45 -28.34 -4.46 6.58
CA VAL A 45 -26.97 -4.44 7.12
C VAL A 45 -25.97 -4.04 6.04
N GLY A 46 -25.15 -3.04 6.38
CA GLY A 46 -23.98 -2.65 5.58
C GLY A 46 -22.67 -2.96 6.29
N TRP A 47 -21.65 -3.24 5.49
CA TRP A 47 -20.34 -3.64 5.96
C TRP A 47 -19.21 -2.79 5.37
N GLY A 48 -18.19 -2.51 6.16
CA GLY A 48 -16.98 -1.82 5.76
C GLY A 48 -15.81 -2.20 6.64
N GLU A 49 -14.61 -1.77 6.30
CA GLU A 49 -13.41 -2.08 7.07
C GLU A 49 -12.43 -0.90 7.13
N THR A 50 -11.61 -0.90 8.16
CA THR A 50 -10.54 0.08 8.38
C THR A 50 -9.30 -0.63 8.88
N ILE A 51 -8.11 -0.25 8.40
CA ILE A 51 -6.86 -0.58 9.07
C ILE A 51 -6.59 0.53 10.10
N PRO A 52 -6.78 0.31 11.42
CA PRO A 52 -6.91 1.39 12.42
C PRO A 52 -5.75 2.38 12.48
N ASN A 53 -4.55 1.96 12.07
CA ASN A 53 -3.34 2.76 12.19
C ASN A 53 -2.76 3.19 10.83
N TYR A 54 -3.51 3.01 9.74
CA TYR A 54 -3.00 3.33 8.42
C TYR A 54 -4.02 3.96 7.48
N THR A 55 -5.28 3.56 7.48
CA THR A 55 -6.28 4.07 6.53
C THR A 55 -6.37 5.58 6.56
N TRP A 56 -6.75 6.16 5.41
CA TRP A 56 -6.90 7.59 5.17
C TRP A 56 -7.77 8.32 6.21
N SER A 57 -8.72 7.60 6.85
CA SER A 57 -9.53 8.14 7.93
C SER A 57 -9.89 7.06 8.94
N LYS A 58 -9.50 7.27 10.19
CA LYS A 58 -9.88 6.42 11.31
C LYS A 58 -11.35 6.65 11.65
N VAL A 59 -12.02 5.60 12.13
CA VAL A 59 -13.36 5.75 12.70
C VAL A 59 -13.24 6.50 14.04
N PRO A 60 -14.00 7.61 14.22
CA PRO A 60 -14.02 8.34 15.48
C PRO A 60 -14.53 7.48 16.64
N THR A 61 -14.03 7.73 17.85
CA THR A 61 -14.45 6.99 19.05
C THR A 61 -15.89 7.27 19.47
N ASP A 62 -16.43 8.42 19.10
CA ASP A 62 -17.80 8.88 19.32
C ASP A 62 -18.73 8.59 18.12
N ILE A 63 -18.39 7.62 17.29
CA ILE A 63 -19.10 7.33 16.03
C ILE A 63 -20.57 6.99 16.26
N GLU A 64 -20.88 6.29 17.35
CA GLU A 64 -22.27 5.93 17.70
C GLU A 64 -23.12 7.18 17.88
N ASP A 65 -22.67 8.16 18.65
CA ASP A 65 -23.33 9.44 18.88
C ASP A 65 -23.47 10.26 17.59
N ARG A 66 -22.50 10.13 16.70
CA ARG A 66 -22.51 10.87 15.43
C ARG A 66 -23.54 10.36 14.44
N ILE A 67 -23.82 9.04 14.39
CA ILE A 67 -24.60 8.48 13.28
C ILE A 67 -25.90 7.79 13.67
N VAL A 68 -26.03 7.24 14.89
CA VAL A 68 -27.24 6.52 15.30
C VAL A 68 -28.44 7.47 15.32
N GLY A 69 -29.58 7.01 14.80
CA GLY A 69 -30.79 7.79 14.64
C GLY A 69 -30.80 8.73 13.42
N LYS A 70 -29.69 8.96 12.75
CA LYS A 70 -29.61 9.77 11.54
C LYS A 70 -29.99 8.97 10.29
N THR A 71 -30.27 9.67 9.20
CA THR A 71 -30.55 9.10 7.89
C THR A 71 -29.21 8.70 7.23
N ALA A 72 -29.07 7.43 6.89
CA ALA A 72 -27.80 6.92 6.30
C ALA A 72 -27.41 7.63 4.99
N ALA A 73 -28.39 7.99 4.15
CA ALA A 73 -28.14 8.68 2.88
C ALA A 73 -27.53 10.08 3.06
N ASP A 74 -27.84 10.78 4.15
CA ASP A 74 -27.34 12.12 4.43
C ASP A 74 -25.86 12.11 4.82
N LEU A 75 -25.32 10.94 5.19
CA LEU A 75 -23.97 10.75 5.72
C LEU A 75 -22.99 10.14 4.71
N LEU A 76 -23.44 9.74 3.52
CA LEU A 76 -22.58 9.04 2.52
C LEU A 76 -21.30 9.80 2.19
N TRP A 77 -21.38 11.11 2.11
CA TRP A 77 -20.30 11.98 1.65
C TRP A 77 -19.47 12.61 2.79
N ASP A 78 -19.69 12.17 4.01
CA ASP A 78 -18.92 12.64 5.17
C ASP A 78 -17.67 11.77 5.37
N ASP A 79 -16.54 12.20 4.81
CA ASP A 79 -15.27 11.52 4.92
C ASP A 79 -14.73 11.47 6.37
N ALA A 80 -15.23 12.34 7.27
CA ALA A 80 -14.79 12.39 8.67
C ALA A 80 -15.38 11.26 9.53
N LEU A 81 -16.31 10.47 9.00
CA LEU A 81 -16.84 9.30 9.69
C LEU A 81 -15.89 8.09 9.71
N GLY A 82 -14.85 8.14 8.92
CA GLY A 82 -13.87 7.07 8.80
C GLY A 82 -14.19 6.04 7.71
N ALA A 83 -13.15 5.37 7.23
CA ALA A 83 -13.22 4.50 6.06
C ALA A 83 -14.27 3.40 6.17
N GLY A 84 -14.23 2.63 7.26
CA GLY A 84 -15.13 1.51 7.46
C GLY A 84 -16.60 1.92 7.58
N VAL A 85 -16.86 3.04 8.23
CA VAL A 85 -18.22 3.58 8.35
C VAL A 85 -18.74 4.05 7.00
N GLN A 86 -17.95 4.78 6.25
CA GLN A 86 -18.36 5.27 4.93
C GLN A 86 -18.64 4.12 3.97
N MET A 87 -17.77 3.09 3.89
CA MET A 87 -18.02 1.88 3.09
C MET A 87 -19.32 1.19 3.52
N ALA A 88 -19.54 1.03 4.85
CA ALA A 88 -20.75 0.40 5.38
C ALA A 88 -22.03 1.18 5.08
N LEU A 89 -21.96 2.51 5.05
CA LEU A 89 -23.07 3.37 4.62
C LEU A 89 -23.42 3.16 3.15
N PHE A 90 -22.43 3.19 2.25
CA PHE A 90 -22.65 2.92 0.83
C PHE A 90 -23.19 1.50 0.59
N ASP A 91 -22.69 0.51 1.32
CA ASP A 91 -23.21 -0.86 1.25
C ASP A 91 -24.66 -0.96 1.71
N ALA A 92 -24.99 -0.39 2.87
CA ALA A 92 -26.33 -0.41 3.42
C ALA A 92 -27.35 0.32 2.55
N VAL A 93 -27.02 1.55 2.10
CA VAL A 93 -27.90 2.35 1.23
C VAL A 93 -28.08 1.68 -0.13
N GLY A 94 -27.01 1.15 -0.73
CA GLY A 94 -27.09 0.40 -1.99
C GLY A 94 -27.99 -0.83 -1.87
N LYS A 95 -27.87 -1.62 -0.80
CA LYS A 95 -28.74 -2.77 -0.52
C LYS A 95 -30.20 -2.34 -0.35
N LYS A 96 -30.44 -1.28 0.41
CA LYS A 96 -31.80 -0.77 0.63
C LYS A 96 -32.48 -0.30 -0.67
N LEU A 97 -31.72 0.30 -1.56
CA LEU A 97 -32.18 0.77 -2.87
C LEU A 97 -32.17 -0.31 -3.96
N GLY A 98 -31.68 -1.50 -3.67
CA GLY A 98 -31.53 -2.58 -4.65
C GLY A 98 -30.51 -2.27 -5.76
N THR A 99 -29.49 -1.45 -5.49
CA THR A 99 -28.54 -0.97 -6.49
C THR A 99 -27.08 -1.16 -6.05
N PRO A 100 -26.12 -1.42 -6.95
CA PRO A 100 -24.69 -1.47 -6.62
C PRO A 100 -24.17 -0.13 -6.10
N ALA A 101 -23.19 -0.17 -5.19
CA ALA A 101 -22.64 1.02 -4.56
C ALA A 101 -22.10 2.07 -5.55
N TYR A 102 -21.51 1.64 -6.69
CA TYR A 102 -21.03 2.60 -7.68
C TYR A 102 -22.09 3.53 -8.23
N ARG A 103 -23.38 3.10 -8.31
CA ARG A 103 -24.47 3.96 -8.76
C ARG A 103 -24.80 5.10 -7.83
N LEU A 104 -24.42 4.99 -6.56
CA LEU A 104 -24.50 6.08 -5.57
C LEU A 104 -23.37 7.09 -5.71
N LEU A 105 -22.27 6.68 -6.40
CA LEU A 105 -21.08 7.51 -6.65
C LEU A 105 -21.20 8.28 -7.97
N GLY A 106 -21.74 7.65 -9.02
CA GLY A 106 -21.84 8.27 -10.34
C GLY A 106 -22.13 7.31 -11.47
N ASN A 107 -21.94 7.80 -12.68
CA ASN A 107 -22.14 7.01 -13.90
C ASN A 107 -20.95 6.07 -14.09
N LYS A 108 -21.24 4.81 -14.39
CA LYS A 108 -20.24 3.78 -14.67
C LYS A 108 -19.50 4.06 -15.98
N VAL A 109 -18.19 4.12 -15.95
CA VAL A 109 -17.33 4.32 -17.12
C VAL A 109 -16.55 3.07 -17.52
N ARG A 110 -16.49 2.04 -16.61
CA ARG A 110 -15.85 0.75 -16.92
C ARG A 110 -16.41 -0.40 -16.09
N ASP A 111 -16.33 -1.62 -16.65
CA ASP A 111 -16.77 -2.86 -16.01
C ASP A 111 -15.65 -3.57 -15.24
N TRP A 112 -14.40 -3.25 -15.56
CA TRP A 112 -13.22 -3.90 -15.02
C TRP A 112 -12.23 -2.86 -14.52
N CYS A 113 -11.80 -3.00 -13.27
CA CYS A 113 -10.83 -2.12 -12.62
C CYS A 113 -9.49 -2.80 -12.50
N PRO A 114 -8.38 -2.16 -12.91
CA PRO A 114 -7.06 -2.74 -12.81
C PRO A 114 -6.59 -2.74 -11.34
N LEU A 115 -5.97 -3.85 -10.90
CA LEU A 115 -5.39 -4.02 -9.57
C LEU A 115 -3.92 -4.40 -9.68
N SER A 116 -3.12 -3.93 -8.75
CA SER A 116 -1.70 -4.26 -8.60
C SER A 116 -1.44 -5.10 -7.36
N TRP A 117 -0.51 -6.04 -7.47
CA TRP A 117 0.12 -6.67 -6.31
C TRP A 117 0.93 -5.64 -5.55
N TRP A 118 1.07 -5.83 -4.25
CA TRP A 118 1.92 -4.96 -3.44
C TRP A 118 2.94 -5.78 -2.65
N ALA A 119 4.19 -5.32 -2.61
CA ALA A 119 5.24 -5.94 -1.82
C ALA A 119 6.04 -4.90 -1.05
N MET A 120 6.30 -5.24 0.23
CA MET A 120 7.14 -4.47 1.15
C MET A 120 8.62 -4.60 0.78
N ASP A 121 9.47 -3.85 1.46
CA ASP A 121 10.93 -3.95 1.43
C ASP A 121 11.37 -5.39 1.72
N MET A 122 12.11 -6.00 0.79
CA MET A 122 12.63 -7.36 0.96
C MET A 122 13.77 -7.66 -0.01
N PRO A 123 14.59 -8.69 0.24
CA PRO A 123 15.64 -9.12 -0.67
C PRO A 123 15.14 -9.52 -2.05
N ALA A 124 16.01 -9.43 -3.06
CA ALA A 124 15.72 -9.69 -4.46
C ALA A 124 15.01 -11.05 -4.72
N LYS A 125 15.43 -12.11 -4.05
CA LYS A 125 14.83 -13.46 -4.16
C LYS A 125 13.37 -13.49 -3.70
N ASP A 126 13.05 -12.71 -2.66
CA ASP A 126 11.72 -12.68 -2.08
C ASP A 126 10.78 -11.80 -2.93
N TRP A 127 11.27 -10.70 -3.52
CA TRP A 127 10.53 -9.95 -4.52
C TRP A 127 10.24 -10.78 -5.78
N ALA A 128 11.23 -11.53 -6.28
CA ALA A 128 11.01 -12.43 -7.41
C ALA A 128 9.90 -13.46 -7.11
N ARG A 129 9.92 -14.03 -5.90
CA ARG A 129 8.86 -14.94 -5.45
C ARG A 129 7.50 -14.26 -5.35
N GLN A 130 7.43 -13.06 -4.75
CA GLN A 130 6.18 -12.28 -4.66
C GLN A 130 5.61 -11.99 -6.04
N CYS A 131 6.44 -11.60 -7.01
CA CYS A 131 6.00 -11.33 -8.38
C CYS A 131 5.55 -12.62 -9.10
N ALA A 132 6.23 -13.76 -8.88
CA ALA A 132 5.77 -15.04 -9.41
C ALA A 132 4.42 -15.46 -8.81
N ASP A 133 4.20 -15.22 -7.52
CA ASP A 133 2.91 -15.48 -6.86
C ASP A 133 1.82 -14.51 -7.36
N ALA A 134 2.18 -13.24 -7.65
CA ALA A 134 1.28 -12.28 -8.27
C ALA A 134 0.77 -12.76 -9.64
N VAL A 135 1.67 -13.25 -10.50
CA VAL A 135 1.29 -13.81 -11.80
C VAL A 135 0.32 -14.99 -11.66
N LYS A 136 0.61 -15.92 -10.72
CA LYS A 136 -0.28 -17.06 -10.44
C LYS A 136 -1.67 -16.62 -9.94
N ALA A 137 -1.73 -15.52 -9.19
CA ALA A 137 -2.96 -14.94 -8.69
C ALA A 137 -3.71 -14.06 -9.72
N GLY A 138 -3.21 -13.98 -10.96
CA GLY A 138 -3.85 -13.26 -12.06
C GLY A 138 -3.49 -11.77 -12.16
N TYR A 139 -2.53 -11.28 -11.37
CA TYR A 139 -2.02 -9.90 -11.47
C TYR A 139 -1.04 -9.76 -12.63
N MET A 140 -1.04 -8.57 -13.23
CA MET A 140 -0.12 -8.20 -14.31
C MET A 140 0.82 -7.05 -13.92
N THR A 141 0.71 -6.57 -12.68
CA THR A 141 1.55 -5.51 -12.14
C THR A 141 1.89 -5.77 -10.68
N ALA A 142 3.02 -5.23 -10.23
CA ALA A 142 3.40 -5.19 -8.81
C ALA A 142 3.98 -3.84 -8.43
N LYS A 143 3.45 -3.24 -7.37
CA LYS A 143 4.06 -2.09 -6.70
C LYS A 143 5.05 -2.59 -5.65
N LEU A 144 6.31 -2.18 -5.78
CA LEU A 144 7.41 -2.56 -4.89
C LEU A 144 7.90 -1.35 -4.10
N LYS A 145 8.16 -1.56 -2.81
CA LYS A 145 8.81 -0.55 -1.97
C LYS A 145 10.32 -0.50 -2.28
N ALA A 146 10.66 0.14 -3.40
CA ALA A 146 12.03 0.32 -3.85
C ALA A 146 12.80 1.28 -2.93
N ARG A 147 13.89 0.79 -2.36
CA ARG A 147 14.70 1.57 -1.41
C ARG A 147 16.14 1.62 -1.84
N THR A 148 16.83 2.70 -1.49
CA THR A 148 18.23 2.93 -1.84
C THR A 148 19.20 1.92 -1.23
N TRP A 149 18.81 1.22 -0.18
CA TRP A 149 19.61 0.18 0.47
C TRP A 149 19.46 -1.23 -0.11
N TYR A 150 18.80 -1.37 -1.26
CA TYR A 150 18.74 -2.64 -2.01
C TYR A 150 19.47 -2.52 -3.35
N ASP A 151 20.10 -3.61 -3.79
CA ASP A 151 20.57 -3.76 -5.17
C ASP A 151 19.37 -3.96 -6.11
N LEU A 152 18.80 -2.85 -6.59
CA LEU A 152 17.59 -2.86 -7.41
C LEU A 152 17.83 -3.48 -8.80
N HIS A 153 19.01 -3.35 -9.37
CA HIS A 153 19.34 -4.02 -10.64
C HIS A 153 19.27 -5.54 -10.50
N ASN A 154 19.87 -6.09 -9.43
CA ASN A 154 19.79 -7.51 -9.13
C ASN A 154 18.33 -7.93 -8.84
N ALA A 155 17.58 -7.11 -8.11
CA ALA A 155 16.19 -7.41 -7.76
C ALA A 155 15.28 -7.44 -9.00
N ILE A 156 15.36 -6.43 -9.86
CA ILE A 156 14.60 -6.38 -11.12
C ILE A 156 15.03 -7.54 -12.03
N GLY A 157 16.34 -7.80 -12.16
CA GLY A 157 16.86 -8.93 -12.94
C GLY A 157 16.37 -10.30 -12.43
N ALA A 158 16.18 -10.46 -11.12
CA ALA A 158 15.60 -11.67 -10.53
C ALA A 158 14.10 -11.80 -10.83
N ILE A 159 13.37 -10.70 -10.79
CA ILE A 159 11.93 -10.67 -11.11
C ILE A 159 11.69 -11.01 -12.59
N ILE A 160 12.41 -10.39 -13.50
CA ILE A 160 12.25 -10.59 -14.95
C ILE A 160 12.37 -12.07 -15.36
N LYS A 161 13.16 -12.85 -14.64
CA LYS A 161 13.35 -14.29 -14.91
C LYS A 161 12.13 -15.15 -14.56
N VAL A 162 11.18 -14.63 -13.79
CA VAL A 162 10.05 -15.40 -13.22
C VAL A 162 8.68 -14.85 -13.59
N VAL A 163 8.63 -13.71 -14.27
CA VAL A 163 7.37 -13.08 -14.74
C VAL A 163 7.32 -13.04 -16.27
N PRO A 164 6.12 -12.96 -16.88
CA PRO A 164 6.00 -12.77 -18.33
C PRO A 164 6.47 -11.37 -18.75
N PRO A 165 6.92 -11.16 -20.01
CA PRO A 165 7.49 -9.89 -20.46
C PRO A 165 6.57 -8.67 -20.28
N GLN A 166 5.25 -8.87 -20.36
CA GLN A 166 4.24 -7.83 -20.20
C GLN A 166 3.94 -7.47 -18.74
N PHE A 167 4.50 -8.19 -17.77
CA PHE A 167 4.35 -7.85 -16.34
C PHE A 167 5.07 -6.53 -16.03
N LYS A 168 4.42 -5.63 -15.29
CA LYS A 168 4.94 -4.28 -15.02
C LYS A 168 5.20 -4.04 -13.53
N LEU A 169 6.21 -3.21 -13.26
CA LEU A 169 6.66 -2.85 -11.92
C LEU A 169 6.47 -1.35 -11.69
N ASP A 170 5.84 -1.01 -10.57
CA ASP A 170 5.79 0.34 -10.04
C ASP A 170 6.78 0.42 -8.87
N LEU A 171 7.78 1.30 -8.98
CA LEU A 171 8.85 1.43 -8.00
C LEU A 171 8.62 2.65 -7.10
N ASP A 172 8.23 2.41 -5.86
CA ASP A 172 7.98 3.45 -4.87
C ASP A 172 9.21 3.67 -3.99
N PHE A 173 9.87 4.80 -4.19
CA PHE A 173 11.08 5.18 -3.46
C PHE A 173 10.80 5.86 -2.12
N ASN A 174 9.58 6.32 -1.87
CA ASN A 174 9.24 7.10 -0.66
C ASN A 174 10.28 8.17 -0.31
N ALA A 175 10.72 8.93 -1.31
CA ALA A 175 11.67 10.02 -1.23
C ALA A 175 13.13 9.65 -0.87
N THR A 176 13.50 8.36 -0.91
CA THR A 176 14.85 7.92 -0.47
C THR A 176 15.98 8.26 -1.42
N LEU A 177 15.71 8.74 -2.64
CA LEU A 177 16.75 9.20 -3.57
C LEU A 177 17.27 10.61 -3.26
N GLY A 178 16.68 11.30 -2.29
CA GLY A 178 17.17 12.54 -1.71
C GLY A 178 16.94 13.77 -2.56
N ASN A 179 17.60 13.93 -3.71
CA ASN A 179 17.49 15.08 -4.60
C ASN A 179 17.49 14.68 -6.07
N ALA A 180 17.15 15.64 -6.96
CA ALA A 180 17.01 15.38 -8.39
C ALA A 180 18.32 14.93 -9.07
N ALA A 181 19.47 15.43 -8.65
CA ALA A 181 20.75 15.07 -9.28
C ALA A 181 21.04 13.57 -9.10
N SER A 182 20.97 13.08 -7.85
CA SER A 182 21.15 11.66 -7.54
C SER A 182 20.04 10.79 -8.12
N ALA A 183 18.80 11.27 -8.08
CA ALA A 183 17.65 10.54 -8.57
C ALA A 183 17.71 10.33 -10.10
N VAL A 184 17.98 11.35 -10.89
CA VAL A 184 18.05 11.26 -12.35
C VAL A 184 19.17 10.32 -12.78
N GLU A 185 20.36 10.44 -12.18
CA GLU A 185 21.49 9.57 -12.49
C GLU A 185 21.10 8.10 -12.30
N PHE A 186 20.54 7.77 -11.15
CA PHE A 186 20.19 6.38 -10.83
C PHE A 186 18.98 5.88 -11.63
N LEU A 187 17.88 6.64 -11.67
CA LEU A 187 16.63 6.22 -12.31
C LEU A 187 16.79 6.01 -13.81
N SER A 188 17.62 6.80 -14.50
CA SER A 188 17.93 6.60 -15.92
C SER A 188 18.55 5.22 -16.19
N THR A 189 19.27 4.63 -15.22
CA THR A 189 19.81 3.28 -15.37
C THR A 189 18.73 2.19 -15.31
N LEU A 190 17.58 2.47 -14.71
CA LEU A 190 16.46 1.54 -14.61
C LEU A 190 15.60 1.50 -15.88
N GLU A 191 15.72 2.49 -16.77
CA GLU A 191 14.94 2.58 -18.02
C GLU A 191 15.30 1.46 -19.02
N GLN A 192 16.46 0.81 -18.85
CA GLN A 192 16.82 -0.38 -19.62
C GLN A 192 15.87 -1.58 -19.41
N TYR A 193 15.07 -1.56 -18.33
CA TYR A 193 14.14 -2.64 -18.02
C TYR A 193 12.73 -2.26 -18.49
N GLU A 194 12.23 -2.93 -19.52
CA GLU A 194 10.88 -2.68 -20.04
C GLU A 194 9.76 -2.95 -19.02
N GLN A 195 10.05 -3.78 -18.01
CA GLN A 195 9.12 -4.09 -16.93
C GLN A 195 8.95 -2.93 -15.96
N VAL A 196 9.93 -2.05 -15.79
CA VAL A 196 9.80 -0.84 -14.98
C VAL A 196 8.88 0.13 -15.70
N ALA A 197 7.66 0.28 -15.19
CA ALA A 197 6.60 1.06 -15.84
C ALA A 197 6.41 2.43 -15.20
N MET A 198 6.75 2.59 -13.91
CA MET A 198 6.43 3.79 -13.16
C MET A 198 7.38 4.01 -11.98
N ILE A 199 7.61 5.26 -11.68
CA ILE A 199 8.39 5.71 -10.52
C ILE A 199 7.46 6.51 -9.60
N GLU A 200 7.34 6.10 -8.34
CA GLU A 200 6.55 6.83 -7.35
C GLU A 200 7.46 7.53 -6.34
N THR A 201 7.20 8.82 -6.11
CA THR A 201 7.83 9.62 -5.05
C THR A 201 9.35 9.43 -4.96
N PRO A 202 10.12 9.73 -6.01
CA PRO A 202 11.57 9.51 -6.01
C PRO A 202 12.31 10.33 -4.95
N ILE A 203 11.94 11.60 -4.80
CA ILE A 203 12.51 12.56 -3.84
C ILE A 203 11.40 13.21 -3.00
N PRO A 204 11.72 14.02 -1.98
CA PRO A 204 10.70 14.74 -1.21
C PRO A 204 9.72 15.48 -2.12
N GLN A 205 8.42 15.24 -1.92
CA GLN A 205 7.37 15.77 -2.78
C GLN A 205 7.29 17.31 -2.76
N GLY A 206 7.75 17.94 -1.67
CA GLY A 206 7.85 19.42 -1.57
C GLY A 206 8.93 20.05 -2.43
N ASP A 207 9.88 19.27 -2.96
CA ASP A 207 10.88 19.76 -3.93
C ASP A 207 10.26 19.84 -5.34
N VAL A 208 9.54 20.94 -5.59
CA VAL A 208 8.82 21.18 -6.85
C VAL A 208 9.76 21.19 -8.05
N ALA A 209 10.86 21.94 -7.95
CA ALA A 209 11.82 22.06 -9.04
C ALA A 209 12.53 20.72 -9.32
N GLY A 210 12.94 20.02 -8.29
CA GLY A 210 13.60 18.72 -8.41
C GLY A 210 12.68 17.66 -9.03
N ASN A 211 11.41 17.58 -8.58
CA ASN A 211 10.46 16.62 -9.17
C ASN A 211 10.13 16.96 -10.63
N ALA A 212 9.97 18.24 -10.99
CA ALA A 212 9.81 18.65 -12.38
C ALA A 212 11.03 18.29 -13.24
N GLN A 213 12.25 18.47 -12.70
CA GLN A 213 13.48 18.05 -13.37
C GLN A 213 13.52 16.54 -13.61
N ILE A 214 13.18 15.72 -12.61
CA ILE A 214 13.14 14.25 -12.74
C ILE A 214 12.14 13.87 -13.83
N ARG A 215 10.89 14.36 -13.75
CA ARG A 215 9.85 14.07 -14.74
C ARG A 215 10.28 14.41 -16.17
N ASN A 216 10.95 15.55 -16.36
CA ASN A 216 11.39 16.01 -17.68
C ASN A 216 12.60 15.22 -18.25
N ARG A 217 13.26 14.42 -17.41
CA ARG A 217 14.46 13.66 -17.80
C ARG A 217 14.21 12.17 -18.01
N LEU A 218 13.15 11.64 -17.42
CA LEU A 218 12.83 10.22 -17.51
C LEU A 218 11.79 9.95 -18.60
N ASP A 219 11.94 8.82 -19.27
CA ASP A 219 10.94 8.27 -20.19
C ASP A 219 9.84 7.50 -19.45
N ARG A 220 10.01 7.27 -18.15
CA ARG A 220 9.03 6.58 -17.29
C ARG A 220 8.14 7.58 -16.56
N PRO A 221 6.82 7.35 -16.50
CA PRO A 221 5.90 8.19 -15.75
C PRO A 221 6.30 8.31 -14.28
N VAL A 222 6.18 9.52 -13.75
CA VAL A 222 6.37 9.82 -12.33
C VAL A 222 5.01 10.00 -11.66
N ALA A 223 4.77 9.30 -10.56
CA ALA A 223 3.56 9.38 -9.76
C ALA A 223 3.84 10.06 -8.41
N MET A 224 2.93 10.93 -7.98
CA MET A 224 2.99 11.62 -6.68
C MET A 224 1.64 11.59 -5.98
N HIS A 225 1.64 11.68 -4.64
CA HIS A 225 0.39 11.76 -3.89
C HIS A 225 -0.38 13.04 -4.25
N PHE A 226 -1.68 12.89 -4.50
CA PHE A 226 -2.55 14.02 -4.82
C PHE A 226 -2.53 15.06 -3.69
N GLY A 227 -2.26 16.33 -4.04
CA GLY A 227 -2.18 17.42 -3.07
C GLY A 227 -0.82 17.58 -2.36
N SER A 228 0.19 16.80 -2.75
CA SER A 228 1.56 16.95 -2.26
C SER A 228 2.55 16.94 -3.45
N PRO A 229 3.03 18.12 -3.87
CA PRO A 229 2.70 19.49 -3.43
C PRO A 229 1.22 19.86 -3.61
N PRO A 230 0.77 21.05 -3.17
CA PRO A 230 -0.59 21.52 -3.41
C PRO A 230 -0.97 21.40 -4.89
N ILE A 231 -2.21 20.96 -5.18
CA ILE A 231 -2.59 20.55 -6.54
C ILE A 231 -2.36 21.63 -7.60
N MET A 232 -2.63 22.89 -7.30
CA MET A 232 -2.40 23.98 -8.24
C MET A 232 -0.90 24.14 -8.55
N THR A 233 -0.04 24.04 -7.55
CA THR A 233 1.42 24.05 -7.72
C THR A 233 1.86 22.86 -8.59
N THR A 234 1.32 21.67 -8.31
CA THR A 234 1.62 20.45 -9.07
C THR A 234 1.28 20.61 -10.56
N LEU A 235 0.12 21.18 -10.86
CA LEU A 235 -0.33 21.40 -12.25
C LEU A 235 0.43 22.53 -12.94
N GLN A 236 0.68 23.65 -12.27
CA GLN A 236 1.41 24.78 -12.83
C GLN A 236 2.86 24.48 -13.18
N HIS A 237 3.51 23.66 -12.36
CA HIS A 237 4.92 23.30 -12.54
C HIS A 237 5.12 21.94 -13.21
N ASP A 238 4.04 21.25 -13.55
CA ASP A 238 4.03 19.95 -14.26
C ASP A 238 4.97 18.92 -13.63
N VAL A 239 4.86 18.73 -12.30
CA VAL A 239 5.81 17.92 -11.51
C VAL A 239 5.54 16.42 -11.53
N THR A 240 4.42 15.98 -12.11
CA THR A 240 4.02 14.56 -12.13
C THR A 240 3.20 14.20 -13.36
N ASP A 241 3.23 12.95 -13.78
CA ASP A 241 2.40 12.42 -14.87
C ASP A 241 1.03 11.97 -14.40
N GLY A 242 0.91 11.66 -13.11
CA GLY A 242 -0.36 11.24 -12.52
C GLY A 242 -0.26 11.10 -11.00
N PHE A 243 -1.33 10.60 -10.38
CA PHE A 243 -1.50 10.72 -8.94
C PHE A 243 -1.68 9.38 -8.22
N VAL A 244 -1.25 9.38 -6.96
CA VAL A 244 -1.67 8.43 -5.93
C VAL A 244 -2.83 9.06 -5.17
N VAL A 245 -4.02 8.47 -5.23
CA VAL A 245 -5.23 8.99 -4.62
C VAL A 245 -5.63 8.13 -3.42
N CYS A 246 -5.70 8.74 -2.24
CA CYS A 246 -6.03 8.07 -0.98
C CYS A 246 -6.89 8.99 -0.11
N ALA A 247 -8.20 8.77 -0.08
CA ALA A 247 -9.14 9.60 0.68
C ALA A 247 -10.49 8.89 0.85
N GLY A 248 -11.48 9.55 1.46
CA GLY A 248 -12.88 9.15 1.45
C GLY A 248 -13.59 9.45 0.13
N ALA A 249 -14.81 8.97 -0.01
CA ALA A 249 -15.57 9.05 -1.27
C ALA A 249 -15.72 10.47 -1.78
N ASN A 250 -16.05 11.43 -0.90
CA ASN A 250 -16.21 12.83 -1.29
C ASN A 250 -14.90 13.41 -1.87
N SER A 251 -13.81 13.26 -1.15
CA SER A 251 -12.51 13.76 -1.59
C SER A 251 -12.02 13.04 -2.85
N ILE A 252 -12.22 11.72 -2.97
CA ILE A 252 -11.85 10.96 -4.17
C ILE A 252 -12.61 11.48 -5.40
N MET A 253 -13.91 11.74 -5.30
CA MET A 253 -14.68 12.23 -6.43
C MET A 253 -14.24 13.64 -6.86
N GLN A 254 -13.89 14.53 -5.90
CA GLN A 254 -13.31 15.84 -6.22
C GLN A 254 -11.93 15.71 -6.89
N GLN A 255 -11.06 14.86 -6.34
CA GLN A 255 -9.73 14.59 -6.90
C GLN A 255 -9.84 13.96 -8.30
N SER A 256 -10.81 13.08 -8.51
CA SER A 256 -11.09 12.48 -9.82
C SER A 256 -11.53 13.53 -10.85
N ALA A 257 -12.41 14.47 -10.48
CA ALA A 257 -12.85 15.54 -11.36
C ALA A 257 -11.68 16.46 -11.79
N ILE A 258 -10.80 16.80 -10.84
CA ILE A 258 -9.59 17.61 -11.13
C ILE A 258 -8.64 16.82 -12.02
N SER A 259 -8.40 15.53 -11.73
CA SER A 259 -7.54 14.67 -12.54
C SER A 259 -8.05 14.49 -13.96
N ASP A 260 -9.38 14.40 -14.13
CA ASP A 260 -10.01 14.30 -15.45
C ASP A 260 -9.86 15.59 -16.24
N ALA A 261 -10.12 16.75 -15.63
CA ALA A 261 -9.91 18.05 -16.25
C ALA A 261 -8.45 18.29 -16.65
N ALA A 262 -7.50 17.79 -15.85
CA ALA A 262 -6.06 17.90 -16.14
C ALA A 262 -5.54 16.79 -17.07
N ASN A 263 -6.38 15.83 -17.47
CA ASN A 263 -6.00 14.62 -18.23
C ASN A 263 -4.82 13.88 -17.58
N LYS A 264 -4.80 13.76 -16.24
CA LYS A 264 -3.78 13.03 -15.50
C LYS A 264 -4.37 11.75 -14.89
N PRO A 265 -3.83 10.57 -15.25
CA PRO A 265 -4.27 9.30 -14.68
C PRO A 265 -3.90 9.22 -13.19
N PHE A 266 -4.57 8.29 -12.49
CA PHE A 266 -4.22 7.96 -11.12
C PHE A 266 -4.54 6.51 -10.78
N TRP A 267 -4.00 6.02 -9.67
CA TRP A 267 -4.50 4.84 -9.00
C TRP A 267 -5.10 5.18 -7.64
N LEU A 268 -6.05 4.35 -7.23
CA LEU A 268 -6.60 4.37 -5.88
C LEU A 268 -5.66 3.58 -4.95
N GLN A 269 -5.17 4.22 -3.89
CA GLN A 269 -4.39 3.56 -2.85
C GLN A 269 -5.23 3.44 -1.57
N LEU A 270 -6.02 2.38 -1.49
CA LEU A 270 -6.95 2.11 -0.40
C LEU A 270 -6.60 0.75 0.22
N VAL A 271 -5.86 0.76 1.33
CA VAL A 271 -5.34 -0.47 1.94
C VAL A 271 -6.38 -1.16 2.78
N GLY A 272 -6.60 -2.45 2.49
CA GLY A 272 -7.52 -3.32 3.21
C GLY A 272 -7.68 -4.68 2.54
N THR A 273 -8.60 -5.48 3.07
CA THR A 273 -8.88 -6.83 2.58
C THR A 273 -9.81 -6.80 1.36
N GLY A 274 -10.55 -7.87 1.12
CA GLY A 274 -11.50 -7.97 0.01
C GLY A 274 -12.62 -6.93 0.07
N ILE A 275 -12.98 -6.41 1.24
CA ILE A 275 -14.02 -5.37 1.38
C ILE A 275 -13.52 -4.06 0.77
N THR A 276 -12.34 -3.59 1.19
CA THR A 276 -11.71 -2.39 0.62
C THR A 276 -11.37 -2.55 -0.86
N THR A 277 -10.95 -3.75 -1.28
CA THR A 277 -10.67 -4.02 -2.70
C THR A 277 -11.94 -3.91 -3.55
N THR A 278 -13.06 -4.41 -3.04
CA THR A 278 -14.35 -4.27 -3.69
C THR A 278 -14.81 -2.80 -3.72
N TRP A 279 -14.61 -2.06 -2.64
CA TRP A 279 -14.87 -0.62 -2.59
C TRP A 279 -14.02 0.15 -3.62
N ALA A 280 -12.72 -0.15 -3.73
CA ALA A 280 -11.85 0.45 -4.73
C ALA A 280 -12.34 0.18 -6.17
N ALA A 281 -12.92 -1.00 -6.43
CA ALA A 281 -13.53 -1.31 -7.73
C ALA A 281 -14.78 -0.46 -7.99
N HIS A 282 -15.65 -0.25 -7.01
CA HIS A 282 -16.81 0.65 -7.17
C HIS A 282 -16.40 2.09 -7.45
N LEU A 283 -15.39 2.62 -6.74
CA LEU A 283 -14.82 3.95 -7.01
C LEU A 283 -14.17 4.01 -8.40
N GLY A 284 -13.34 3.03 -8.74
CA GLY A 284 -12.68 2.94 -10.04
C GLY A 284 -13.66 2.83 -11.21
N ALA A 285 -14.86 2.25 -10.97
CA ALA A 285 -15.91 2.13 -11.99
C ALA A 285 -16.45 3.48 -12.46
N VAL A 286 -16.41 4.51 -11.60
CA VAL A 286 -16.98 5.85 -11.89
C VAL A 286 -15.94 6.94 -12.09
N CYS A 287 -14.67 6.67 -11.82
CA CYS A 287 -13.58 7.64 -11.96
C CYS A 287 -12.87 7.48 -13.31
N PRO A 288 -13.04 8.40 -14.32
CA PRO A 288 -12.51 8.22 -15.67
C PRO A 288 -11.00 8.04 -15.72
N GLN A 289 -10.24 8.75 -14.89
CA GLN A 289 -8.78 8.71 -14.85
C GLN A 289 -8.19 7.68 -13.87
N ALA A 290 -9.01 6.88 -13.17
CA ALA A 290 -8.53 5.71 -12.40
C ALA A 290 -8.08 4.58 -13.35
N LYS A 291 -7.08 4.88 -14.18
CA LYS A 291 -6.55 4.03 -15.26
C LYS A 291 -5.36 3.20 -14.81
N TRP A 292 -4.66 3.65 -13.79
CA TRP A 292 -3.53 2.94 -13.21
C TRP A 292 -4.01 1.88 -12.21
N PRO A 293 -3.29 0.76 -12.07
CA PRO A 293 -3.73 -0.34 -11.21
C PRO A 293 -3.83 0.05 -9.74
N ALA A 294 -5.03 -0.13 -9.15
CA ALA A 294 -5.28 0.23 -7.76
C ALA A 294 -4.46 -0.62 -6.79
N ILE A 295 -4.00 0.00 -5.71
CA ILE A 295 -3.19 -0.60 -4.66
C ILE A 295 -4.07 -0.82 -3.43
N THR A 296 -4.46 -2.05 -3.17
CA THR A 296 -5.27 -2.40 -2.00
C THR A 296 -4.53 -3.25 -0.98
N CYS A 297 -3.37 -3.74 -1.34
CA CYS A 297 -2.54 -4.64 -0.51
C CYS A 297 -3.27 -5.93 -0.08
N MET A 298 -4.41 -6.30 -0.68
CA MET A 298 -5.18 -7.47 -0.23
C MET A 298 -4.38 -8.77 -0.27
N ASN A 299 -3.36 -8.83 -1.11
CA ASN A 299 -2.47 -10.00 -1.25
C ASN A 299 -1.62 -10.31 -0.02
N ILE A 300 -1.52 -9.38 0.95
CA ILE A 300 -0.70 -9.63 2.14
C ILE A 300 -1.38 -10.51 3.18
N TRP A 301 -2.71 -10.58 3.20
CA TRP A 301 -3.47 -11.37 4.18
C TRP A 301 -3.87 -12.74 3.66
N LYS A 302 -3.94 -13.74 4.56
CA LYS A 302 -4.40 -15.11 4.25
C LYS A 302 -5.89 -15.18 3.95
N LYS A 303 -6.67 -14.24 4.44
CA LYS A 303 -8.13 -14.16 4.29
C LYS A 303 -8.58 -12.76 3.93
N GLN A 304 -9.68 -12.70 3.20
CA GLN A 304 -10.19 -11.43 2.66
C GLN A 304 -11.46 -10.92 3.38
N LEU A 305 -11.84 -11.53 4.51
CA LEU A 305 -13.05 -11.28 5.29
C LEU A 305 -14.37 -11.51 4.54
N ILE A 306 -14.31 -11.91 3.30
CA ILE A 306 -15.47 -12.18 2.43
C ILE A 306 -15.51 -13.67 2.06
N LYS A 307 -16.72 -14.20 1.78
CA LYS A 307 -16.92 -15.61 1.43
C LYS A 307 -16.40 -15.92 0.02
N GLU A 308 -16.74 -15.08 -0.94
CA GLU A 308 -16.37 -15.28 -2.33
C GLU A 308 -14.98 -14.69 -2.60
N PRO A 309 -14.05 -15.45 -3.21
CA PRO A 309 -12.74 -14.92 -3.55
C PRO A 309 -12.84 -13.82 -4.62
N ILE A 310 -11.94 -12.84 -4.54
CA ILE A 310 -11.75 -11.88 -5.62
C ILE A 310 -10.91 -12.55 -6.71
N GLU A 311 -11.53 -12.76 -7.86
CA GLU A 311 -10.87 -13.35 -9.02
C GLU A 311 -10.40 -12.25 -9.98
N LEU A 312 -9.13 -12.31 -10.37
CA LEU A 312 -8.54 -11.40 -11.33
C LEU A 312 -8.44 -12.06 -12.70
N ARG A 313 -8.71 -11.29 -13.74
CA ARG A 313 -8.50 -11.70 -15.14
C ARG A 313 -7.58 -10.71 -15.82
N GLY A 314 -6.36 -11.13 -16.14
CA GLY A 314 -5.36 -10.27 -16.77
C GLY A 314 -5.01 -9.00 -15.97
N GLY A 315 -5.04 -9.08 -14.64
CA GLY A 315 -4.79 -7.94 -13.75
C GLY A 315 -6.04 -7.09 -13.42
N TYR A 316 -7.23 -7.50 -13.85
CA TYR A 316 -8.45 -6.74 -13.65
C TYR A 316 -9.45 -7.48 -12.77
N TYR A 317 -10.14 -6.73 -11.92
CA TYR A 317 -11.27 -7.16 -11.10
C TYR A 317 -12.57 -6.62 -11.69
N ARG A 318 -13.56 -7.49 -11.86
CA ARG A 318 -14.89 -7.10 -12.36
C ARG A 318 -15.66 -6.37 -11.26
N VAL A 319 -16.20 -5.20 -11.60
CA VAL A 319 -17.04 -4.40 -10.69
C VAL A 319 -18.29 -5.20 -10.33
N PRO A 320 -18.62 -5.41 -9.04
CA PRO A 320 -19.82 -6.13 -8.65
C PRO A 320 -21.11 -5.40 -9.06
N GLU A 321 -22.12 -6.17 -9.48
CA GLU A 321 -23.43 -5.66 -9.89
C GLU A 321 -24.52 -5.93 -8.84
N ARG A 322 -24.24 -6.75 -7.82
CA ARG A 322 -25.21 -6.99 -6.74
C ARG A 322 -25.38 -5.72 -5.88
N PRO A 323 -26.55 -5.54 -5.22
CA PRO A 323 -26.82 -4.39 -4.36
C PRO A 323 -25.76 -4.16 -3.28
N GLY A 324 -25.50 -2.91 -2.98
CA GLY A 324 -24.44 -2.49 -2.04
C GLY A 324 -23.05 -2.72 -2.63
N LEU A 325 -22.11 -3.19 -1.82
CA LEU A 325 -20.79 -3.61 -2.28
C LEU A 325 -20.83 -4.93 -3.06
N GLY A 326 -21.96 -5.66 -3.00
CA GLY A 326 -22.13 -6.91 -3.73
C GLY A 326 -21.35 -8.09 -3.15
N LEU A 327 -20.96 -8.04 -1.88
CA LEU A 327 -20.17 -9.06 -1.19
C LEU A 327 -20.94 -9.67 0.02
N GLU A 328 -20.45 -10.79 0.49
CA GLU A 328 -20.91 -11.43 1.73
C GLU A 328 -19.73 -11.62 2.68
N ILE A 329 -19.93 -11.27 3.97
CA ILE A 329 -18.90 -11.42 5.01
C ILE A 329 -18.77 -12.87 5.45
N ASP A 330 -17.53 -13.34 5.66
CA ASP A 330 -17.24 -14.61 6.33
C ASP A 330 -17.37 -14.43 7.85
N GLU A 331 -18.63 -14.37 8.34
CA GLU A 331 -18.92 -14.13 9.75
C GLU A 331 -18.33 -15.20 10.66
N LYS A 332 -18.14 -16.43 10.17
CA LYS A 332 -17.49 -17.51 10.95
C LYS A 332 -16.01 -17.20 11.20
N PHE A 333 -15.32 -16.68 10.17
CA PHE A 333 -13.93 -16.27 10.33
C PHE A 333 -13.83 -15.06 11.25
N VAL A 334 -14.72 -14.07 11.07
CA VAL A 334 -14.78 -12.85 11.90
C VAL A 334 -14.92 -13.22 13.38
N GLU A 335 -15.90 -14.03 13.74
CA GLU A 335 -16.16 -14.40 15.13
C GLU A 335 -14.99 -15.18 15.75
N LYS A 336 -14.41 -16.12 15.00
CA LYS A 336 -13.26 -16.92 15.45
C LYS A 336 -12.01 -16.09 15.73
N ASN A 337 -11.79 -15.00 14.98
CA ASN A 337 -10.56 -14.20 15.02
C ASN A 337 -10.77 -12.81 15.64
N ARG A 338 -11.89 -12.62 16.31
CA ARG A 338 -12.19 -11.40 17.06
C ARG A 338 -11.16 -11.22 18.18
N VAL A 339 -10.65 -10.00 18.31
CA VAL A 339 -9.67 -9.63 19.33
C VAL A 339 -10.03 -8.28 19.94
N ASP A 340 -9.59 -8.05 21.18
CA ASP A 340 -9.52 -6.71 21.71
C ASP A 340 -8.39 -5.97 21.00
N TYR A 341 -8.65 -4.72 20.59
CA TYR A 341 -7.65 -3.95 19.89
C TYR A 341 -6.45 -3.68 20.78
N THR A 342 -5.30 -4.16 20.31
CA THR A 342 -4.00 -3.83 20.88
C THR A 342 -3.05 -3.44 19.75
N TRP A 343 -2.16 -2.47 20.03
CA TRP A 343 -1.06 -2.19 19.13
C TRP A 343 -0.14 -3.42 19.06
N VAL A 344 0.23 -3.80 17.84
CA VAL A 344 1.18 -4.91 17.61
C VAL A 344 2.55 -4.31 17.33
N ASP A 345 3.47 -4.48 18.26
CA ASP A 345 4.86 -4.06 18.07
C ASP A 345 5.64 -5.06 17.22
N PRO A 346 6.64 -4.58 16.46
CA PRO A 346 7.57 -5.47 15.79
C PRO A 346 8.40 -6.25 16.84
N PRO A 347 8.85 -7.47 16.51
CA PRO A 347 9.81 -8.17 17.37
C PRO A 347 11.09 -7.34 17.50
N ARG A 348 11.82 -7.52 18.61
CA ARG A 348 13.11 -6.84 18.80
C ARG A 348 14.09 -7.29 17.71
N HIS A 349 14.59 -6.35 16.92
CA HIS A 349 15.45 -6.61 15.77
C HIS A 349 16.36 -5.42 15.45
N VAL A 350 17.30 -5.63 14.55
CA VAL A 350 18.14 -4.60 13.92
C VAL A 350 18.13 -4.82 12.41
N TYR A 351 18.40 -3.77 11.62
CA TYR A 351 18.65 -3.93 10.19
C TYR A 351 20.13 -4.11 9.93
N ARG A 352 20.50 -5.16 9.21
CA ARG A 352 21.86 -5.45 8.77
C ARG A 352 21.99 -5.14 7.29
N TYR A 353 22.73 -4.09 6.96
CA TYR A 353 23.13 -3.74 5.61
C TYR A 353 24.53 -4.30 5.33
N ALA A 354 24.62 -5.25 4.41
CA ALA A 354 25.87 -5.88 4.01
C ALA A 354 26.26 -5.45 2.61
N ARG A 355 27.53 -5.08 2.41
CA ARG A 355 28.12 -4.68 1.14
C ARG A 355 28.92 -5.85 0.54
N ALA A 356 29.10 -5.82 -0.78
CA ALA A 356 29.86 -6.86 -1.49
C ALA A 356 31.32 -6.98 -1.03
N ASN A 357 31.92 -5.90 -0.54
CA ASN A 357 33.30 -5.87 -0.01
C ASN A 357 33.46 -6.47 1.39
N GLY A 358 32.37 -6.92 2.04
CA GLY A 358 32.36 -7.50 3.38
C GLY A 358 32.13 -6.49 4.50
N GLU A 359 31.97 -5.21 4.20
CA GLU A 359 31.51 -4.24 5.20
C GLU A 359 30.06 -4.50 5.56
N VAL A 360 29.76 -4.35 6.85
CA VAL A 360 28.41 -4.47 7.40
C VAL A 360 28.11 -3.27 8.28
N THR A 361 26.96 -2.66 8.04
CA THR A 361 26.43 -1.59 8.90
C THR A 361 25.12 -2.06 9.53
N TYR A 362 25.02 -1.93 10.85
CA TYR A 362 23.78 -2.19 11.59
C TYR A 362 23.06 -0.88 11.89
N TYR A 363 21.73 -0.90 11.75
CA TYR A 363 20.83 0.20 12.04
C TYR A 363 19.78 -0.23 13.06
N GLY A 364 19.30 0.72 13.87
CA GLY A 364 18.22 0.48 14.81
C GLY A 364 16.90 0.09 14.14
N CYS A 365 16.01 -0.50 14.90
CA CYS A 365 14.74 -1.07 14.43
C CYS A 365 13.61 -0.05 14.25
N SER A 366 13.80 1.23 14.48
CA SER A 366 12.75 2.19 14.20
C SER A 366 12.53 2.32 12.69
N LYS A 367 11.27 2.35 12.27
CA LYS A 367 10.88 2.56 10.85
C LYS A 367 11.58 3.77 10.22
N GLN A 368 11.89 4.78 11.04
CA GLN A 368 12.56 6.00 10.60
C GLN A 368 14.09 5.86 10.55
N ALA A 369 14.68 4.86 11.21
CA ALA A 369 16.13 4.75 11.31
C ALA A 369 16.77 4.61 9.92
N LEU A 370 16.37 3.63 9.12
CA LEU A 370 16.90 3.47 7.76
C LEU A 370 16.61 4.68 6.88
N HIS A 371 15.38 5.21 6.88
CA HIS A 371 14.99 6.35 6.05
C HIS A 371 15.75 7.63 6.39
N ASN A 372 16.12 7.84 7.65
CA ASN A 372 16.78 9.06 8.10
C ASN A 372 18.30 8.89 8.20
N VAL A 373 18.75 7.73 8.69
CA VAL A 373 20.16 7.50 9.00
C VAL A 373 20.96 7.05 7.79
N TYR A 374 20.38 6.23 6.92
CA TYR A 374 21.05 5.76 5.70
C TYR A 374 21.47 6.93 4.78
N PRO A 375 20.59 7.90 4.42
CA PRO A 375 21.00 9.07 3.66
C PRO A 375 21.94 10.01 4.44
N ARG A 376 21.73 10.19 5.74
CA ARG A 376 22.61 11.02 6.59
C ARG A 376 24.06 10.50 6.57
N ASP A 377 24.22 9.18 6.58
CA ASP A 377 25.54 8.54 6.56
C ASP A 377 26.16 8.47 5.16
N ALA A 378 25.55 9.15 4.17
CA ALA A 378 26.00 9.19 2.77
C ALA A 378 26.24 7.80 2.17
N MET A 379 25.34 6.86 2.48
CA MET A 379 25.42 5.50 1.98
C MET A 379 25.07 5.44 0.49
N PRO A 380 25.63 4.47 -0.27
CA PRO A 380 25.41 4.38 -1.70
C PRO A 380 23.94 4.16 -2.08
N VAL A 381 23.53 4.69 -3.24
CA VAL A 381 22.23 4.38 -3.82
C VAL A 381 22.32 3.04 -4.57
N SER A 382 21.56 2.05 -4.12
CA SER A 382 21.40 0.77 -4.82
C SER A 382 22.72 0.09 -5.19
N GLU A 383 23.65 -0.02 -4.23
CA GLU A 383 24.97 -0.58 -4.47
C GLU A 383 24.90 -2.04 -4.93
N ALA A 384 25.60 -2.36 -6.00
CA ALA A 384 25.67 -3.70 -6.56
C ALA A 384 26.18 -4.74 -5.54
N GLY A 385 25.43 -5.83 -5.36
CA GLY A 385 25.74 -6.90 -4.41
C GLY A 385 25.48 -6.57 -2.96
N SER A 386 24.83 -5.43 -2.65
CA SER A 386 24.39 -5.11 -1.29
C SER A 386 23.11 -5.85 -0.92
N GLU A 387 22.92 -6.09 0.38
CA GLU A 387 21.72 -6.70 0.93
C GLU A 387 21.37 -6.05 2.27
N CYS A 388 20.10 -5.68 2.45
CA CYS A 388 19.58 -5.19 3.71
C CYS A 388 18.52 -6.16 4.24
N VAL A 389 18.73 -6.68 5.45
CA VAL A 389 17.79 -7.64 6.07
C VAL A 389 17.56 -7.33 7.55
N PRO A 390 16.35 -7.54 8.06
CA PRO A 390 16.13 -7.53 9.50
C PRO A 390 16.77 -8.77 10.14
N VAL A 391 17.44 -8.56 11.26
CA VAL A 391 18.00 -9.62 12.11
C VAL A 391 17.25 -9.57 13.43
N GLU A 392 16.45 -10.62 13.68
CA GLU A 392 15.64 -10.75 14.89
C GLU A 392 16.50 -11.14 16.08
N ASP A 393 16.09 -10.74 17.27
CA ASP A 393 16.75 -11.07 18.53
C ASP A 393 16.73 -12.60 18.74
N ASP A 394 17.92 -13.16 18.80
CA ASP A 394 18.15 -14.59 19.04
C ASP A 394 18.47 -14.90 20.55
N GLY A 395 18.36 -13.88 21.41
CA GLY A 395 18.67 -13.97 22.84
C GLY A 395 20.17 -13.96 23.15
N SER A 396 21.05 -13.81 22.14
CA SER A 396 22.50 -13.82 22.34
C SER A 396 23.05 -12.50 22.90
N LYS A 397 24.13 -12.58 23.67
CA LYS A 397 24.88 -11.40 24.12
C LYS A 397 25.43 -10.57 22.94
N SER A 398 25.73 -11.24 21.82
CA SER A 398 26.21 -10.59 20.61
C SER A 398 25.13 -9.72 19.99
N PHE A 399 23.88 -10.23 19.89
CA PHE A 399 22.75 -9.45 19.42
C PHE A 399 22.47 -8.27 20.36
N ALA A 400 22.41 -8.50 21.67
CA ALA A 400 22.17 -7.43 22.64
C ALA A 400 23.18 -6.29 22.51
N ALA A 401 24.48 -6.60 22.38
CA ALA A 401 25.52 -5.59 22.18
C ALA A 401 25.37 -4.78 20.87
N ILE A 402 24.92 -5.42 19.78
CA ILE A 402 24.64 -4.73 18.51
C ILE A 402 23.41 -3.84 18.70
N TYR A 403 22.35 -4.39 19.28
CA TYR A 403 21.09 -3.67 19.50
C TYR A 403 21.30 -2.39 20.31
N ASP A 404 22.04 -2.49 21.43
CA ASP A 404 22.31 -1.34 22.29
C ASP A 404 23.18 -0.27 21.60
N ALA A 405 24.14 -0.71 20.75
CA ALA A 405 25.02 0.19 20.02
C ALA A 405 24.32 1.01 18.93
N VAL A 406 23.15 0.58 18.45
CA VAL A 406 22.44 1.23 17.33
C VAL A 406 21.16 1.97 17.77
N GLN A 407 20.99 2.20 19.07
CA GLN A 407 19.90 3.03 19.56
C GLN A 407 20.15 4.52 19.29
N ASP A 408 19.11 5.34 19.41
CA ASP A 408 19.17 6.80 19.30
C ASP A 408 19.74 7.32 17.96
N GLY A 409 19.53 6.57 16.88
CA GLY A 409 20.03 6.94 15.56
C GLY A 409 21.52 6.71 15.34
N ASN A 410 22.17 5.94 16.22
CA ASN A 410 23.54 5.50 16.02
C ASN A 410 23.61 4.34 15.02
N THR A 411 24.80 4.14 14.45
CA THR A 411 25.11 3.03 13.55
C THR A 411 26.35 2.29 14.02
N LEU A 412 26.41 0.98 13.75
CA LEU A 412 27.57 0.15 14.05
C LEU A 412 28.14 -0.42 12.77
N ARG A 413 29.36 -0.02 12.39
CA ARG A 413 30.08 -0.56 11.23
C ARG A 413 31.09 -1.61 11.65
N ARG A 414 31.16 -2.69 10.88
CA ARG A 414 32.11 -3.81 11.08
C ARG A 414 32.57 -4.33 9.72
N VAL A 415 33.72 -4.98 9.70
CA VAL A 415 34.16 -5.82 8.58
C VAL A 415 33.92 -7.27 8.98
N GLU A 416 33.00 -7.94 8.33
CA GLU A 416 32.73 -9.35 8.55
C GLU A 416 33.51 -10.16 7.48
N LYS A 417 34.24 -11.18 7.93
CA LYS A 417 34.89 -12.10 6.97
C LYS A 417 33.80 -12.75 6.12
N PRO A 418 33.94 -12.77 4.79
CA PRO A 418 32.98 -13.44 3.94
C PRO A 418 32.80 -14.87 4.40
N LYS A 419 31.56 -15.30 4.62
CA LYS A 419 31.28 -16.71 4.91
C LYS A 419 31.82 -17.53 3.74
N SER A 420 32.83 -18.38 3.99
CA SER A 420 33.38 -19.25 2.98
C SER A 420 32.24 -20.02 2.31
N ARG A 421 32.02 -19.81 1.01
CA ARG A 421 31.05 -20.61 0.26
C ARG A 421 31.49 -22.08 0.43
N LYS A 422 30.72 -22.83 1.25
CA LYS A 422 30.88 -24.30 1.19
C LYS A 422 30.59 -24.70 -0.25
N LYS A 423 31.64 -25.13 -0.98
CA LYS A 423 31.48 -25.78 -2.27
C LYS A 423 30.54 -26.96 -2.04
N LYS A 424 29.34 -26.92 -2.61
CA LYS A 424 28.48 -28.08 -2.80
C LYS A 424 28.79 -28.69 -4.15
#